data_4010de888c4a9354a8e7c6c9d363c4e8
#
_entry.id   4010de888c4a9354a8e7c6c9d363c4e8
#
_cell.length_a   1.000
_cell.length_b   1.000
_cell.length_c   1.000
_cell.angle_alpha   90.00
_cell.angle_beta   90.00
_cell.angle_gamma   90.00
#
_symmetry.space_group_name_H-M   'P 1'
#
loop_
_entity.id
_entity.type
_entity.pdbx_description
1 polymer ?
#
loop_
_entity_poly.entity_id
_entity_poly.type
_entity_poly.pdbx_seq_one_letter_code
_entity_poly.pdbx_strand_id
1 'polypeptide(L)'
;MKQSFETSKLYYGFPIFILGYQDQAHGYNVTTCSSSYSLGDWLVIGVGSEENAADQIKHYQKFTVNIPDENLMLEMEQAGFISHREKIAKLGLDFRPSELTQAPILDACPV
;
A
#
# COMPACT_ATOMS: atom_id res chain seq x y z
N MET A 1 -10.86 -33.59 -2.44
CA MET A 1 -11.85 -33.48 -3.50
C MET A 1 -11.78 -32.07 -4.10
N LYS A 2 -11.78 -32.01 -5.41
CA LYS A 2 -11.78 -30.73 -6.14
C LYS A 2 -13.19 -30.25 -6.35
N GLN A 3 -13.40 -28.96 -6.19
CA GLN A 3 -14.68 -28.32 -6.48
C GLN A 3 -14.45 -27.16 -7.46
N SER A 4 -15.38 -27.01 -8.39
CA SER A 4 -15.38 -25.84 -9.27
C SER A 4 -16.30 -24.76 -8.67
N PHE A 5 -15.97 -23.52 -8.96
CA PHE A 5 -16.80 -22.37 -8.56
C PHE A 5 -16.81 -21.35 -9.69
N GLU A 6 -17.89 -20.58 -9.75
CA GLU A 6 -18.01 -19.51 -10.73
C GLU A 6 -17.74 -18.16 -10.08
N THR A 7 -16.86 -17.38 -10.70
CA THR A 7 -16.54 -16.04 -10.23
C THR A 7 -15.95 -15.23 -11.37
N SER A 8 -16.24 -13.93 -11.38
CA SER A 8 -15.59 -13.00 -12.28
C SER A 8 -14.22 -12.55 -11.79
N LYS A 9 -13.89 -12.85 -10.55
CA LYS A 9 -12.63 -12.48 -9.92
C LYS A 9 -12.10 -13.65 -9.10
N LEU A 10 -10.82 -13.94 -9.25
CA LEU A 10 -10.17 -14.96 -8.47
C LEU A 10 -9.49 -14.33 -7.25
N TYR A 11 -10.10 -14.49 -6.08
CA TYR A 11 -9.53 -14.05 -4.81
C TYR A 11 -9.24 -15.25 -3.92
N TYR A 12 -8.04 -15.27 -3.39
CA TYR A 12 -7.62 -16.20 -2.35
C TYR A 12 -6.68 -15.43 -1.41
N GLY A 13 -6.28 -15.98 -0.30
CA GLY A 13 -5.51 -15.23 0.69
C GLY A 13 -4.21 -14.66 0.11
N PHE A 14 -4.02 -13.35 0.27
CA PHE A 14 -2.79 -12.64 -0.10
C PHE A 14 -2.24 -11.88 1.11
N PRO A 15 -0.92 -11.78 1.25
CA PRO A 15 -0.35 -10.87 2.24
C PRO A 15 -0.77 -9.44 1.96
N ILE A 16 -1.12 -8.70 3.02
CA ILE A 16 -1.48 -7.29 2.91
C ILE A 16 -0.28 -6.45 3.33
N PHE A 17 -0.03 -5.38 2.60
CA PHE A 17 0.99 -4.41 2.93
C PHE A 17 0.49 -2.99 2.68
N ILE A 18 1.17 -2.02 3.29
CA ILE A 18 0.87 -0.61 3.11
C ILE A 18 1.98 0.01 2.28
N LEU A 19 1.58 0.56 1.14
CA LEU A 19 2.48 1.24 0.22
C LEU A 19 2.56 2.70 0.65
N GLY A 20 3.78 3.17 0.99
CA GLY A 20 4.03 4.55 1.33
C GLY A 20 4.63 5.28 0.13
N TYR A 21 4.18 6.48 -0.15
CA TYR A 21 4.65 7.24 -1.30
C TYR A 21 4.58 8.76 -1.05
N GLN A 22 5.34 9.51 -1.83
CA GLN A 22 5.25 10.96 -1.84
C GLN A 22 4.03 11.39 -2.67
N ASP A 23 3.37 12.46 -2.21
CA ASP A 23 2.14 12.96 -2.82
C ASP A 23 2.29 14.44 -3.09
N GLN A 24 2.07 14.87 -4.34
CA GLN A 24 2.20 16.26 -4.74
C GLN A 24 1.22 17.18 -4.00
N ALA A 25 0.02 16.68 -3.66
CA ALA A 25 -1.01 17.47 -2.98
C ALA A 25 -0.85 17.45 -1.46
N HIS A 26 -0.38 16.32 -0.89
CA HIS A 26 -0.41 16.08 0.56
C HIS A 26 0.98 15.87 1.18
N GLY A 27 2.05 15.88 0.40
CA GLY A 27 3.40 15.59 0.85
C GLY A 27 3.70 14.11 0.94
N TYR A 28 3.01 13.40 1.81
CA TYR A 28 3.16 11.95 2.01
C TYR A 28 1.80 11.29 2.08
N ASN A 29 1.70 10.07 1.57
CA ASN A 29 0.45 9.34 1.61
C ASN A 29 0.69 7.82 1.64
N VAL A 30 -0.37 7.06 1.86
CA VAL A 30 -0.32 5.59 1.93
C VAL A 30 -1.54 4.99 1.22
N THR A 31 -1.40 3.74 0.80
CA THR A 31 -2.53 2.94 0.35
C THR A 31 -2.30 1.47 0.72
N THR A 32 -3.38 0.75 0.94
CA THR A 32 -3.33 -0.68 1.27
C THR A 32 -3.33 -1.48 -0.02
N CYS A 33 -2.41 -2.43 -0.12
CA CYS A 33 -2.25 -3.31 -1.27
C CYS A 33 -2.16 -4.77 -0.85
N SER A 34 -2.53 -5.66 -1.77
CA SER A 34 -2.38 -7.11 -1.57
C SER A 34 -1.84 -7.81 -2.81
N SER A 35 -1.66 -7.10 -3.91
CA SER A 35 -1.22 -7.66 -5.18
C SER A 35 0.28 -7.52 -5.32
N SER A 36 1.03 -8.55 -4.92
CA SER A 36 2.48 -8.54 -5.01
C SER A 36 3.04 -9.94 -5.18
N TYR A 37 4.22 -10.02 -5.79
CA TYR A 37 5.04 -11.22 -5.78
C TYR A 37 6.51 -10.86 -5.91
N SER A 38 7.38 -11.77 -5.49
CA SER A 38 8.83 -11.61 -5.62
C SER A 38 9.37 -12.57 -6.65
N LEU A 39 10.34 -12.14 -7.41
CA LEU A 39 11.04 -12.98 -8.38
C LEU A 39 12.52 -12.56 -8.38
N GLY A 40 13.35 -13.36 -7.70
CA GLY A 40 14.75 -13.01 -7.49
C GLY A 40 14.86 -11.71 -6.70
N ASP A 41 15.54 -10.73 -7.27
CA ASP A 41 15.74 -9.41 -6.66
C ASP A 41 14.61 -8.42 -6.97
N TRP A 42 13.54 -8.89 -7.61
CA TRP A 42 12.42 -8.05 -8.01
C TRP A 42 11.25 -8.22 -7.04
N LEU A 43 10.68 -7.10 -6.66
CA LEU A 43 9.35 -7.05 -6.04
C LEU A 43 8.39 -6.44 -7.05
N VAL A 44 7.37 -7.19 -7.44
CA VAL A 44 6.37 -6.74 -8.39
C VAL A 44 5.07 -6.47 -7.63
N ILE A 45 4.52 -5.28 -7.79
CA ILE A 45 3.27 -4.90 -7.15
C ILE A 45 2.26 -4.44 -8.19
N GLY A 46 0.99 -4.76 -7.95
CA GLY A 46 -0.12 -4.30 -8.76
C GLY A 46 -0.84 -3.15 -8.06
N VAL A 47 -0.98 -2.03 -8.76
CA VAL A 47 -1.71 -0.85 -8.27
C VAL A 47 -2.70 -0.45 -9.35
N GLY A 48 -3.95 -0.17 -8.97
CA GLY A 48 -4.97 0.24 -9.93
C GLY A 48 -4.57 1.53 -10.63
N SER A 49 -4.66 1.54 -11.97
CA SER A 49 -4.22 2.69 -12.78
C SER A 49 -5.01 3.97 -12.49
N GLU A 50 -6.21 3.85 -11.94
CA GLU A 50 -7.06 4.98 -11.57
C GLU A 50 -6.80 5.48 -10.14
N GLU A 51 -5.93 4.81 -9.39
CA GLU A 51 -5.63 5.20 -8.01
C GLU A 51 -4.62 6.34 -7.97
N ASN A 52 -4.76 7.20 -6.95
CA ASN A 52 -3.80 8.29 -6.70
C ASN A 52 -2.37 7.76 -6.51
N ALA A 53 -2.23 6.63 -5.83
CA ALA A 53 -0.92 6.01 -5.61
C ALA A 53 -0.20 5.73 -6.94
N ALA A 54 -0.92 5.23 -7.96
CA ALA A 54 -0.33 4.97 -9.27
C ALA A 54 0.24 6.24 -9.90
N ASP A 55 -0.51 7.33 -9.86
CA ASP A 55 -0.07 8.60 -10.43
C ASP A 55 1.15 9.17 -9.70
N GLN A 56 1.13 9.16 -8.37
CA GLN A 56 2.19 9.71 -7.56
C GLN A 56 3.47 8.88 -7.64
N ILE A 57 3.35 7.56 -7.65
CA ILE A 57 4.52 6.67 -7.80
C ILE A 57 5.16 6.82 -9.18
N LYS A 58 4.37 6.97 -10.22
CA LYS A 58 4.90 7.27 -11.57
C LYS A 58 5.67 8.59 -11.60
N HIS A 59 5.19 9.59 -10.88
CA HIS A 59 5.83 10.91 -10.83
C HIS A 59 7.15 10.86 -10.05
N TYR A 60 7.12 10.32 -8.84
CA TYR A 60 8.31 10.29 -7.97
C TYR A 60 9.23 9.10 -8.21
N GLN A 61 8.71 8.00 -8.75
CA GLN A 61 9.42 6.75 -9.04
C GLN A 61 10.04 6.09 -7.80
N LYS A 62 9.45 6.32 -6.64
CA LYS A 62 9.92 5.79 -5.35
C LYS A 62 8.74 5.50 -4.44
N PHE A 63 8.87 4.47 -3.63
CA PHE A 63 7.87 4.11 -2.64
C PHE A 63 8.50 3.25 -1.55
N THR A 64 7.78 3.06 -0.44
CA THR A 64 8.13 2.12 0.61
C THR A 64 7.08 1.03 0.72
N VAL A 65 7.52 -0.14 1.16
CA VAL A 65 6.61 -1.26 1.48
C VAL A 65 6.64 -1.45 2.98
N ASN A 66 5.49 -1.27 3.64
CA ASN A 66 5.35 -1.37 5.08
C ASN A 66 4.52 -2.59 5.40
N ILE A 67 5.07 -3.54 6.15
CA ILE A 67 4.39 -4.78 6.50
C ILE A 67 3.72 -4.59 7.86
N PRO A 68 2.39 -4.54 7.92
CA PRO A 68 1.67 -4.33 9.15
C PRO A 68 1.50 -5.62 9.94
N ASP A 69 1.09 -5.50 11.20
CA ASP A 69 0.56 -6.59 11.99
C ASP A 69 -0.95 -6.41 12.21
N GLU A 70 -1.53 -7.28 13.04
CA GLU A 70 -2.97 -7.27 13.30
C GLU A 70 -3.48 -6.00 13.98
N ASN A 71 -2.61 -5.24 14.63
CA ASN A 71 -3.00 -4.01 15.33
C ASN A 71 -3.39 -2.88 14.37
N LEU A 72 -3.02 -3.00 13.10
CA LEU A 72 -3.35 -2.01 12.07
C LEU A 72 -4.51 -2.43 11.15
N MET A 73 -5.25 -3.47 11.52
CA MET A 73 -6.30 -4.02 10.63
C MET A 73 -7.33 -2.98 10.20
N LEU A 74 -7.84 -2.18 11.14
CA LEU A 74 -8.85 -1.16 10.84
C LEU A 74 -8.30 -0.06 9.94
N GLU A 75 -7.11 0.43 10.23
CA GLU A 75 -6.44 1.47 9.45
C GLU A 75 -6.13 0.99 8.03
N MET A 76 -5.71 -0.27 7.88
CA MET A 76 -5.47 -0.87 6.57
C MET A 76 -6.74 -0.92 5.73
N GLU A 77 -7.85 -1.33 6.33
CA GLU A 77 -9.13 -1.40 5.65
C GLU A 77 -9.58 0.00 5.21
N GLN A 78 -9.50 0.98 6.10
CA GLN A 78 -9.87 2.36 5.79
C GLN A 78 -9.00 2.95 4.68
N ALA A 79 -7.69 2.71 4.72
CA ALA A 79 -6.78 3.19 3.68
C ALA A 79 -7.09 2.60 2.31
N GLY A 80 -7.61 1.38 2.25
CA GLY A 80 -8.00 0.73 1.00
C GLY A 80 -9.24 1.32 0.36
N PHE A 81 -10.14 1.95 1.14
CA PHE A 81 -11.38 2.52 0.65
C PHE A 81 -11.31 4.00 0.30
N ILE A 82 -10.22 4.67 0.64
CA ILE A 82 -10.05 6.11 0.41
C ILE A 82 -9.04 6.32 -0.72
N SER A 83 -9.35 7.19 -1.66
CA SER A 83 -8.45 7.58 -2.74
C SER A 83 -8.40 9.10 -2.91
N HIS A 84 -7.29 9.61 -3.42
CA HIS A 84 -7.07 11.05 -3.67
C HIS A 84 -7.22 11.92 -2.43
N ARG A 85 -6.95 11.39 -1.23
CA ARG A 85 -7.03 12.10 0.04
C ARG A 85 -5.79 11.84 0.87
N GLU A 86 -5.51 12.77 1.80
CA GLU A 86 -4.44 12.58 2.76
C GLU A 86 -4.85 11.50 3.78
N LYS A 87 -4.29 10.31 3.64
CA LYS A 87 -4.64 9.17 4.49
C LYS A 87 -3.87 9.13 5.79
N ILE A 88 -2.61 9.55 5.78
CA ILE A 88 -1.74 9.46 6.98
C ILE A 88 -2.32 10.27 8.14
N ALA A 89 -2.58 11.55 7.92
CA ALA A 89 -3.14 12.40 8.97
C ALA A 89 -4.56 11.98 9.35
N LYS A 90 -5.37 11.60 8.37
CA LYS A 90 -6.76 11.20 8.60
C LYS A 90 -6.88 9.91 9.42
N LEU A 91 -5.94 8.99 9.26
CA LEU A 91 -5.90 7.73 10.00
C LEU A 91 -5.06 7.81 11.28
N GLY A 92 -4.42 8.94 11.54
CA GLY A 92 -3.59 9.13 12.72
C GLY A 92 -2.32 8.29 12.74
N LEU A 93 -1.73 8.03 11.58
CA LEU A 93 -0.53 7.21 11.46
C LEU A 93 0.73 8.05 11.67
N ASP A 94 1.62 7.57 12.55
CA ASP A 94 2.93 8.16 12.73
C ASP A 94 3.91 7.59 11.69
N PHE A 95 4.76 8.44 11.15
CA PHE A 95 5.71 8.04 10.12
C PHE A 95 6.97 8.89 10.14
N ARG A 96 7.99 8.41 9.43
CA ARG A 96 9.19 9.19 9.11
C ARG A 96 9.55 8.97 7.64
N PRO A 97 10.15 9.95 6.95
CA PRO A 97 10.63 9.73 5.59
C PRO A 97 11.80 8.76 5.55
N SER A 98 11.81 7.88 4.55
CA SER A 98 12.95 7.02 4.27
C SER A 98 14.12 7.85 3.77
N GLU A 99 15.33 7.59 4.26
CA GLU A 99 16.54 8.25 3.76
C GLU A 99 16.84 7.89 2.30
N LEU A 100 16.47 6.67 1.89
CA LEU A 100 16.75 6.16 0.53
C LEU A 100 15.72 6.61 -0.48
N THR A 101 14.44 6.59 -0.12
CA THR A 101 13.34 6.83 -1.07
C THR A 101 12.58 8.12 -0.81
N GLN A 102 12.74 8.71 0.39
CA GLN A 102 11.98 9.87 0.84
C GLN A 102 10.46 9.61 0.93
N ALA A 103 10.03 8.38 0.74
CA ALA A 103 8.65 7.96 0.98
C ALA A 103 8.44 7.61 2.47
N PRO A 104 7.19 7.64 2.97
CA PRO A 104 6.95 7.44 4.41
C PRO A 104 7.20 6.01 4.85
N ILE A 105 7.85 5.87 6.01
CA ILE A 105 7.97 4.62 6.75
C ILE A 105 7.04 4.71 7.96
N LEU A 106 6.11 3.78 8.07
CA LEU A 106 5.13 3.78 9.15
C LEU A 106 5.72 3.18 10.42
N ASP A 107 5.68 3.94 11.52
CA ASP A 107 6.27 3.52 12.78
C ASP A 107 5.57 2.29 13.37
N ALA A 108 4.28 2.14 13.13
CA ALA A 108 3.49 1.01 13.64
C ALA A 108 3.72 -0.31 12.88
N CYS A 109 4.40 -0.29 11.75
CA CYS A 109 4.68 -1.49 10.97
C CYS A 109 6.00 -2.12 11.41
N PRO A 110 6.01 -3.45 11.74
CA PRO A 110 7.24 -4.13 12.14
C PRO A 110 8.32 -4.17 11.06
N VAL A 111 7.90 -4.18 9.82
CA VAL A 111 8.83 -4.23 8.68
C VAL A 111 8.43 -3.20 7.64
#